data_e4ea096759eeb0919dc94a921c9b4b5a
#
_entry.id   e4ea096759eeb0919dc94a921c9b4b5a
#
_cell.length_a   1.000
_cell.length_b   1.000
_cell.length_c   1.000
_cell.angle_alpha   90.00
_cell.angle_beta   90.00
_cell.angle_gamma   90.00
#
_symmetry.space_group_name_H-M   'P 1'
#
loop_
_entity.id
_entity.type
_entity.pdbx_description
1 polymer ?
#
loop_
_entity_poly.entity_id
_entity_poly.type
_entity_poly.pdbx_seq_one_letter_code
_entity_poly.pdbx_strand_id
1 'polypeptide(L)'
;MIYRKVVKCDVFKFRVSVLARYLKFEDITFYNLSVYHYNLHDKQSCIITGYALNKEKKMRKMKTRQKIRNGIIVFSFFLFPAIFYYLSPVVIIRATLNGIINGSFIIFVLMFITSLVLGRAYCGWVCPAGGCQEAIFLSRDKNIKKGDYIKWIIWVPWISAIVLIAINVEGYHKIDFFYETSHGLSIGNFQALITYYIVLLVLIVLPSFVFGKRSFCHHICWMAQFMIIGRKIRNKFGWPSLQIRAESEKCNHCHTCVNNCPMSLPVESMVKQKKLENSECILCGTCIDGCEFDAIKYAFYCSK
;
A
#
# COMPACT_ATOMS: atom_id res chain seq x y z
N MET A 1 8.33 30.22 20.10
CA MET A 1 9.64 29.66 19.67
C MET A 1 9.90 28.41 20.51
N ILE A 2 9.48 27.23 20.06
CA ILE A 2 9.60 25.97 20.82
C ILE A 2 10.54 25.03 20.03
N TYR A 3 11.68 24.77 20.63
CA TYR A 3 12.75 23.91 20.12
C TYR A 3 12.29 22.46 19.91
N ARG A 4 12.38 21.97 18.66
CA ARG A 4 12.30 20.54 18.34
C ARG A 4 13.66 19.87 18.64
N LYS A 5 13.82 19.24 19.79
CA LYS A 5 14.88 18.27 20.01
C LYS A 5 14.39 16.88 19.61
N VAL A 6 15.02 16.32 18.59
CA VAL A 6 14.77 14.94 18.13
C VAL A 6 15.57 14.00 19.02
N VAL A 7 14.87 13.13 19.76
CA VAL A 7 15.48 12.07 20.55
C VAL A 7 15.51 10.78 19.74
N LYS A 8 16.71 10.25 19.55
CA LYS A 8 16.91 8.89 19.02
C LYS A 8 16.51 7.88 20.10
N CYS A 9 15.33 7.30 20.00
CA CYS A 9 14.94 6.14 20.81
C CYS A 9 15.08 4.86 19.99
N ASP A 10 15.52 3.79 20.65
CA ASP A 10 15.69 2.45 20.07
C ASP A 10 14.39 1.92 19.43
N VAL A 11 14.27 2.12 18.15
CA VAL A 11 13.09 1.83 17.34
C VAL A 11 12.82 0.32 17.23
N PHE A 12 13.83 -0.50 17.50
CA PHE A 12 13.75 -1.95 17.28
C PHE A 12 12.98 -2.70 18.38
N LYS A 13 13.16 -2.36 19.65
CA LYS A 13 12.43 -3.00 20.77
C LYS A 13 10.95 -2.66 20.81
N PHE A 14 10.59 -1.46 20.36
CA PHE A 14 9.20 -1.02 20.31
C PHE A 14 8.38 -1.69 19.17
N ARG A 15 9.04 -2.14 18.09
CA ARG A 15 8.41 -2.80 16.94
C ARG A 15 7.81 -4.17 17.25
N VAL A 16 8.49 -4.98 18.03
CA VAL A 16 8.01 -6.35 18.35
C VAL A 16 6.74 -6.30 19.19
N SER A 17 6.63 -5.34 20.11
CA SER A 17 5.46 -5.19 20.96
C SER A 17 4.21 -4.67 20.22
N VAL A 18 4.38 -3.89 19.14
CA VAL A 18 3.27 -3.39 18.31
C VAL A 18 2.77 -4.48 17.37
N LEU A 19 3.66 -5.27 16.76
CA LEU A 19 3.28 -6.40 15.91
C LEU A 19 2.54 -7.48 16.73
N ALA A 20 3.03 -7.80 17.93
CA ALA A 20 2.38 -8.76 18.83
C ALA A 20 0.97 -8.33 19.28
N ARG A 21 0.68 -7.03 19.36
CA ARG A 21 -0.67 -6.52 19.69
C ARG A 21 -1.63 -6.47 18.50
N TYR A 22 -1.13 -6.48 17.26
CA TYR A 22 -1.97 -6.61 16.06
C TYR A 22 -2.48 -8.03 15.85
N LEU A 23 -1.76 -9.03 16.36
CA LEU A 23 -2.08 -10.45 16.32
C LEU A 23 -2.75 -10.90 17.64
N LYS A 24 -3.81 -10.23 18.08
CA LYS A 24 -4.65 -10.75 19.15
C LYS A 24 -5.42 -11.97 18.62
N PHE A 25 -4.73 -13.11 18.56
CA PHE A 25 -5.38 -14.39 18.74
C PHE A 25 -5.77 -14.47 20.23
N GLU A 26 -7.05 -14.59 20.51
CA GLU A 26 -7.54 -14.98 21.82
C GLU A 26 -6.89 -16.33 22.15
N ASP A 27 -6.40 -16.47 23.40
CA ASP A 27 -5.80 -17.66 23.99
C ASP A 27 -4.29 -17.93 23.78
N ILE A 28 -3.44 -16.94 24.06
CA ILE A 28 -2.10 -17.24 24.59
C ILE A 28 -1.82 -16.31 25.78
N THR A 29 -2.08 -16.84 26.97
CA THR A 29 -1.65 -16.28 28.24
C THR A 29 -0.13 -16.35 28.35
N PHE A 30 0.55 -15.25 28.10
CA PHE A 30 1.94 -15.08 28.56
C PHE A 30 1.93 -14.30 29.87
N TYR A 31 2.23 -15.01 30.93
CA TYR A 31 2.48 -14.51 32.28
C TYR A 31 3.75 -13.66 32.34
N ASN A 32 3.67 -12.67 33.24
CA ASN A 32 4.75 -11.84 33.76
C ASN A 32 5.37 -10.77 32.85
N LEU A 33 4.69 -9.63 32.80
CA LEU A 33 5.38 -8.36 32.66
C LEU A 33 5.55 -7.76 34.06
N SER A 34 6.78 -7.80 34.54
CA SER A 34 7.22 -7.04 35.72
C SER A 34 6.86 -5.57 35.54
N VAL A 35 6.07 -5.06 36.48
CA VAL A 35 5.70 -3.65 36.60
C VAL A 35 6.97 -2.86 36.92
N TYR A 36 7.58 -2.23 35.93
CA TYR A 36 8.58 -1.20 36.18
C TYR A 36 7.88 0.05 36.68
N HIS A 37 8.10 0.37 37.95
CA HIS A 37 7.82 1.68 38.51
C HIS A 37 8.64 2.73 37.74
N TYR A 38 8.02 3.47 36.85
CA TYR A 38 8.62 4.63 36.23
C TYR A 38 8.39 5.87 37.12
N ASN A 39 9.45 6.51 37.56
CA ASN A 39 9.42 7.80 38.24
C ASN A 39 8.87 8.88 37.29
N LEU A 40 7.79 9.55 37.71
CA LEU A 40 7.00 10.55 36.99
C LEU A 40 7.70 11.94 36.82
N HIS A 41 9.01 12.00 36.74
CA HIS A 41 9.72 13.29 36.67
C HIS A 41 10.27 13.67 35.29
N ASP A 42 10.04 12.87 34.23
CA ASP A 42 10.54 13.21 32.90
C ASP A 42 9.41 13.63 31.95
N LYS A 43 9.42 14.92 31.58
CA LYS A 43 8.49 15.49 30.56
C LYS A 43 8.50 14.73 29.22
N GLN A 44 9.57 13.98 28.93
CA GLN A 44 9.70 13.14 27.73
C GLN A 44 8.81 11.89 27.78
N SER A 45 8.67 11.25 28.94
CA SER A 45 7.77 10.12 29.14
C SER A 45 6.32 10.51 28.94
N CYS A 46 5.95 11.73 29.32
CA CYS A 46 4.59 12.25 29.19
C CYS A 46 4.17 12.48 27.70
N ILE A 47 5.11 12.90 26.86
CA ILE A 47 4.84 13.10 25.41
C ILE A 47 4.69 11.77 24.70
N ILE A 48 5.52 10.77 25.03
CA ILE A 48 5.46 9.44 24.42
C ILE A 48 4.20 8.68 24.86
N THR A 49 3.85 8.77 26.16
CA THR A 49 2.61 8.17 26.70
C THR A 49 1.38 8.87 26.14
N GLY A 50 1.38 10.20 26.04
CA GLY A 50 0.30 10.97 25.42
C GLY A 50 0.07 10.61 23.95
N TYR A 51 1.16 10.41 23.18
CA TYR A 51 1.08 9.97 21.79
C TYR A 51 0.57 8.53 21.67
N ALA A 52 1.01 7.63 22.53
CA ALA A 52 0.58 6.24 22.58
C ALA A 52 -0.90 6.12 22.97
N LEU A 53 -1.35 6.85 23.99
CA LEU A 53 -2.75 6.89 24.44
C LEU A 53 -3.68 7.48 23.37
N ASN A 54 -3.26 8.54 22.68
CA ASN A 54 -4.03 9.13 21.59
C ASN A 54 -4.14 8.18 20.39
N LYS A 55 -3.08 7.42 20.13
CA LYS A 55 -3.06 6.37 19.10
C LYS A 55 -3.97 5.19 19.47
N GLU A 56 -3.97 4.74 20.72
CA GLU A 56 -4.89 3.70 21.19
C GLU A 56 -6.34 4.14 21.13
N LYS A 57 -6.64 5.38 21.49
CA LYS A 57 -7.98 5.98 21.39
C LYS A 57 -8.44 6.08 19.94
N LYS A 58 -7.53 6.43 19.01
CA LYS A 58 -7.79 6.44 17.56
C LYS A 58 -8.04 5.03 17.01
N MET A 59 -7.30 4.01 17.48
CA MET A 59 -7.50 2.62 17.07
C MET A 59 -8.82 2.03 17.59
N ARG A 60 -9.23 2.35 18.82
CA ARG A 60 -10.53 1.91 19.36
C ARG A 60 -11.71 2.51 18.58
N LYS A 61 -11.54 3.70 17.98
CA LYS A 61 -12.58 4.40 17.20
C LYS A 61 -12.60 4.00 15.71
N MET A 62 -11.72 3.08 15.27
CA MET A 62 -11.69 2.63 13.88
C MET A 62 -12.96 1.84 13.52
N LYS A 63 -13.61 2.24 12.40
CA LYS A 63 -14.74 1.49 11.84
C LYS A 63 -14.31 0.07 11.46
N THR A 64 -15.21 -0.90 11.61
CA THR A 64 -14.96 -2.33 11.36
C THR A 64 -14.29 -2.59 10.00
N ARG A 65 -14.70 -1.85 8.94
CA ARG A 65 -14.11 -1.94 7.61
C ARG A 65 -12.59 -1.72 7.61
N GLN A 66 -12.08 -0.73 8.35
CA GLN A 66 -10.64 -0.47 8.42
C GLN A 66 -9.90 -1.53 9.23
N LYS A 67 -10.54 -2.13 10.23
CA LYS A 67 -9.96 -3.26 10.97
C LYS A 67 -9.78 -4.47 10.06
N ILE A 68 -10.80 -4.82 9.28
CA ILE A 68 -10.75 -5.90 8.30
C ILE A 68 -9.69 -5.61 7.23
N ARG A 69 -9.69 -4.41 6.66
CA ARG A 69 -8.70 -3.99 5.67
C ARG A 69 -7.26 -4.13 6.20
N ASN A 70 -7.03 -3.63 7.42
CA ASN A 70 -5.71 -3.73 8.03
C ASN A 70 -5.30 -5.18 8.29
N GLY A 71 -6.23 -6.03 8.69
CA GLY A 71 -6.00 -7.48 8.84
C GLY A 71 -5.58 -8.13 7.50
N ILE A 72 -6.32 -7.86 6.43
CA ILE A 72 -6.00 -8.38 5.08
C ILE A 72 -4.63 -7.91 4.60
N ILE A 73 -4.30 -6.63 4.76
CA ILE A 73 -3.02 -6.06 4.34
C ILE A 73 -1.86 -6.66 5.14
N VAL A 74 -2.01 -6.83 6.45
CA VAL A 74 -0.99 -7.45 7.31
C VAL A 74 -0.80 -8.91 6.92
N PHE A 75 -1.89 -9.67 6.75
CA PHE A 75 -1.83 -11.05 6.29
C PHE A 75 -1.12 -11.17 4.93
N SER A 76 -1.47 -10.31 3.97
CA SER A 76 -0.82 -10.27 2.67
C SER A 76 0.68 -9.96 2.76
N PHE A 77 1.08 -9.09 3.71
CA PHE A 77 2.49 -8.80 3.96
C PHE A 77 3.24 -10.02 4.50
N PHE A 78 2.64 -10.85 5.36
CA PHE A 78 3.24 -12.11 5.80
C PHE A 78 3.38 -13.14 4.68
N LEU A 79 2.46 -13.14 3.71
CA LEU A 79 2.56 -13.97 2.52
C LEU A 79 3.55 -13.42 1.47
N PHE A 80 4.01 -12.19 1.62
CA PHE A 80 4.85 -11.53 0.61
C PHE A 80 6.10 -12.32 0.24
N PRO A 81 6.88 -12.91 1.16
CA PRO A 81 8.00 -13.75 0.79
C PRO A 81 7.60 -14.90 -0.16
N ALA A 82 6.48 -15.55 0.11
CA ALA A 82 6.02 -16.67 -0.70
C ALA A 82 5.57 -16.26 -2.12
N ILE A 83 4.97 -15.08 -2.27
CA ILE A 83 4.39 -14.58 -3.53
C ILE A 83 5.25 -13.56 -4.26
N PHE A 84 6.47 -13.30 -3.80
CA PHE A 84 7.33 -12.22 -4.28
C PHE A 84 7.61 -12.31 -5.79
N TYR A 85 7.92 -13.50 -6.32
CA TYR A 85 8.20 -13.69 -7.75
C TYR A 85 6.99 -13.46 -8.65
N TYR A 86 5.78 -13.74 -8.16
CA TYR A 86 4.55 -13.46 -8.91
C TYR A 86 4.24 -11.96 -9.05
N LEU A 87 4.92 -11.11 -8.28
CA LEU A 87 4.81 -9.65 -8.36
C LEU A 87 6.06 -9.00 -8.94
N SER A 88 7.02 -9.81 -9.43
CA SER A 88 8.33 -9.34 -9.89
C SER A 88 8.31 -8.95 -11.36
N PRO A 89 8.77 -7.73 -11.72
CA PRO A 89 8.92 -7.32 -13.11
C PRO A 89 10.10 -8.01 -13.80
N VAL A 90 11.12 -8.44 -13.03
CA VAL A 90 12.33 -9.08 -13.56
C VAL A 90 12.03 -10.49 -14.02
N VAL A 91 11.20 -11.24 -13.28
CA VAL A 91 10.81 -12.60 -13.65
C VAL A 91 10.00 -12.62 -14.94
N ILE A 92 9.23 -11.57 -15.23
CA ILE A 92 8.54 -11.41 -16.53
C ILE A 92 9.55 -11.31 -17.66
N ILE A 93 10.59 -10.46 -17.54
CA ILE A 93 11.64 -10.32 -18.57
C ILE A 93 12.32 -11.66 -18.85
N ARG A 94 12.74 -12.38 -17.79
CA ARG A 94 13.39 -13.69 -17.92
C ARG A 94 12.49 -14.73 -18.60
N ALA A 95 11.23 -14.78 -18.24
CA ALA A 95 10.26 -15.67 -18.85
C ALA A 95 10.04 -15.31 -20.32
N THR A 96 9.95 -14.03 -20.67
CA THR A 96 9.77 -13.56 -22.05
C THR A 96 10.99 -13.93 -22.91
N LEU A 97 12.22 -13.84 -22.39
CA LEU A 97 13.43 -14.29 -23.08
C LEU A 97 13.40 -15.78 -23.47
N ASN A 98 12.67 -16.60 -22.73
CA ASN A 98 12.46 -18.02 -23.00
C ASN A 98 11.12 -18.31 -23.71
N GLY A 99 10.40 -17.31 -24.19
CA GLY A 99 9.08 -17.48 -24.82
C GLY A 99 8.01 -18.06 -23.89
N ILE A 100 8.11 -17.81 -22.58
CA ILE A 100 7.23 -18.38 -21.55
C ILE A 100 6.30 -17.32 -20.98
N ILE A 101 5.00 -17.62 -20.92
CA ILE A 101 4.04 -16.86 -20.11
C ILE A 101 4.10 -17.40 -18.68
N ASN A 102 4.57 -16.59 -17.75
CA ASN A 102 4.72 -16.96 -16.34
C ASN A 102 3.57 -16.44 -15.46
N GLY A 103 3.57 -16.88 -14.18
CA GLY A 103 2.57 -16.45 -13.20
C GLY A 103 2.53 -14.95 -12.95
N SER A 104 3.68 -14.24 -12.99
CA SER A 104 3.73 -12.78 -12.84
C SER A 104 2.98 -12.07 -13.98
N PHE A 105 3.17 -12.52 -15.21
CA PHE A 105 2.48 -11.97 -16.39
C PHE A 105 0.95 -12.11 -16.24
N ILE A 106 0.50 -13.33 -15.87
CA ILE A 106 -0.92 -13.61 -15.67
C ILE A 106 -1.51 -12.74 -14.57
N ILE A 107 -0.81 -12.58 -13.44
CA ILE A 107 -1.26 -11.73 -12.32
C ILE A 107 -1.34 -10.27 -12.74
N PHE A 108 -0.40 -9.75 -13.54
CA PHE A 108 -0.45 -8.36 -13.99
C PHE A 108 -1.61 -8.13 -14.98
N VAL A 109 -1.91 -9.08 -15.84
CA VAL A 109 -3.11 -9.05 -16.69
C VAL A 109 -4.39 -9.07 -15.85
N LEU A 110 -4.46 -9.92 -14.83
CA LEU A 110 -5.60 -9.95 -13.91
C LEU A 110 -5.76 -8.64 -13.13
N MET A 111 -4.66 -8.02 -12.69
CA MET A 111 -4.69 -6.69 -12.06
C MET A 111 -5.23 -5.62 -13.01
N PHE A 112 -4.85 -5.68 -14.29
CA PHE A 112 -5.38 -4.77 -15.31
C PHE A 112 -6.89 -4.99 -15.52
N ILE A 113 -7.34 -6.23 -15.71
CA ILE A 113 -8.75 -6.57 -15.92
C ILE A 113 -9.60 -6.16 -14.70
N THR A 114 -9.17 -6.52 -13.50
CA THR A 114 -9.89 -6.15 -12.26
C THR A 114 -9.95 -4.65 -12.05
N SER A 115 -8.96 -3.90 -12.54
CA SER A 115 -8.95 -2.44 -12.43
C SER A 115 -10.02 -1.75 -13.27
N LEU A 116 -10.54 -2.39 -14.31
CA LEU A 116 -11.65 -1.89 -15.12
C LEU A 116 -12.93 -1.73 -14.29
N VAL A 117 -13.10 -2.54 -13.23
CA VAL A 117 -14.28 -2.51 -12.36
C VAL A 117 -13.95 -1.93 -10.98
N LEU A 118 -12.85 -2.37 -10.38
CA LEU A 118 -12.48 -2.05 -9.00
C LEU A 118 -11.41 -0.96 -8.90
N GLY A 119 -10.95 -0.40 -10.03
CA GLY A 119 -9.89 0.60 -10.03
C GLY A 119 -8.62 0.09 -9.35
N ARG A 120 -8.05 0.85 -8.42
CA ARG A 120 -6.85 0.47 -7.66
C ARG A 120 -7.13 -0.14 -6.28
N ALA A 121 -8.29 -0.78 -6.11
CA ALA A 121 -8.67 -1.38 -4.82
C ALA A 121 -7.63 -2.44 -4.35
N TYR A 122 -7.04 -3.21 -5.26
CA TYR A 122 -5.95 -4.13 -4.94
C TYR A 122 -4.83 -3.45 -4.13
N CYS A 123 -4.37 -2.26 -4.55
CA CYS A 123 -3.34 -1.49 -3.85
C CYS A 123 -3.77 -1.06 -2.44
N GLY A 124 -5.05 -0.84 -2.24
CA GLY A 124 -5.60 -0.39 -0.96
C GLY A 124 -5.89 -1.51 0.02
N TRP A 125 -6.14 -2.73 -0.45
CA TRP A 125 -6.69 -3.82 0.36
C TRP A 125 -5.82 -5.07 0.44
N VAL A 126 -5.08 -5.40 -0.62
CA VAL A 126 -4.40 -6.71 -0.74
C VAL A 126 -2.90 -6.58 -0.96
N CYS A 127 -2.41 -5.46 -1.53
CA CYS A 127 -1.01 -5.34 -1.92
C CYS A 127 -0.05 -5.45 -0.73
N PRO A 128 0.87 -6.46 -0.70
CA PRO A 128 1.80 -6.67 0.41
C PRO A 128 2.81 -5.54 0.57
N ALA A 129 3.30 -4.96 -0.54
CA ALA A 129 4.17 -3.77 -0.51
C ALA A 129 3.46 -2.56 0.11
N GLY A 130 2.14 -2.43 -0.12
CA GLY A 130 1.30 -1.44 0.52
C GLY A 130 1.20 -1.66 2.03
N GLY A 131 1.07 -2.91 2.47
CA GLY A 131 1.04 -3.28 3.88
C GLY A 131 2.33 -2.95 4.61
N CYS A 132 3.47 -3.29 4.00
CA CYS A 132 4.79 -2.92 4.51
C CYS A 132 4.93 -1.42 4.71
N GLN A 133 4.56 -0.62 3.71
CA GLN A 133 4.65 0.84 3.79
C GLN A 133 3.69 1.43 4.83
N GLU A 134 2.48 0.88 5.00
CA GLU A 134 1.56 1.33 6.05
C GLU A 134 2.07 1.01 7.45
N ALA A 135 2.76 -0.11 7.64
CA ALA A 135 3.44 -0.41 8.91
C ALA A 135 4.53 0.61 9.23
N ILE A 136 5.31 1.04 8.22
CA ILE A 136 6.35 2.08 8.36
C ILE A 136 5.74 3.46 8.56
N PHE A 137 4.62 3.76 7.93
CA PHE A 137 3.87 5.00 8.05
C PHE A 137 3.48 5.32 9.51
N LEU A 138 3.33 4.30 10.36
CA LEU A 138 3.15 4.49 11.79
C LEU A 138 4.32 5.22 12.46
N SER A 139 5.50 5.19 11.84
CA SER A 139 6.70 5.85 12.35
C SER A 139 6.97 7.20 11.70
N ARG A 140 6.51 7.42 10.46
CA ARG A 140 6.75 8.67 9.72
C ARG A 140 5.55 9.09 8.87
N ASP A 141 4.78 10.03 9.41
CA ASP A 141 3.59 10.60 8.80
C ASP A 141 3.92 11.84 7.95
N LYS A 142 4.69 11.65 6.86
CA LYS A 142 5.04 12.74 5.92
C LYS A 142 4.24 12.59 4.63
N ASN A 143 3.53 13.64 4.23
CA ASN A 143 2.79 13.67 2.97
C ASN A 143 3.74 13.88 1.78
N ILE A 144 3.51 13.13 0.70
CA ILE A 144 4.20 13.30 -0.58
C ILE A 144 3.42 14.30 -1.42
N LYS A 145 4.11 15.31 -1.96
CA LYS A 145 3.47 16.39 -2.73
C LYS A 145 3.57 16.21 -4.25
N LYS A 146 4.66 15.59 -4.74
CA LYS A 146 4.95 15.44 -6.18
C LYS A 146 5.77 14.17 -6.43
N GLY A 147 5.83 13.70 -7.69
CA GLY A 147 6.70 12.61 -8.10
C GLY A 147 5.99 11.41 -8.76
N ASP A 148 4.66 11.47 -8.93
CA ASP A 148 3.87 10.39 -9.53
C ASP A 148 4.27 10.05 -10.98
N TYR A 149 4.98 10.94 -11.67
CA TYR A 149 5.46 10.72 -13.04
C TYR A 149 6.69 9.80 -13.11
N ILE A 150 7.49 9.69 -12.02
CA ILE A 150 8.74 8.91 -12.01
C ILE A 150 8.49 7.44 -12.35
N LYS A 151 7.43 6.86 -11.83
CA LYS A 151 7.02 5.47 -12.11
C LYS A 151 6.75 5.23 -13.61
N TRP A 152 6.35 6.26 -14.37
CA TRP A 152 6.14 6.14 -15.81
C TRP A 152 7.46 6.12 -16.59
N ILE A 153 8.46 6.88 -16.12
CA ILE A 153 9.81 6.86 -16.68
C ILE A 153 10.45 5.47 -16.53
N ILE A 154 10.15 4.77 -15.45
CA ILE A 154 10.61 3.39 -15.22
C ILE A 154 9.80 2.38 -16.04
N TRP A 155 8.47 2.57 -16.08
CA TRP A 155 7.54 1.59 -16.66
C TRP A 155 7.60 1.55 -18.19
N VAL A 156 7.69 2.71 -18.86
CA VAL A 156 7.68 2.77 -20.33
C VAL A 156 8.87 2.02 -20.95
N PRO A 157 10.14 2.22 -20.54
CA PRO A 157 11.25 1.43 -21.05
C PRO A 157 11.10 -0.07 -20.72
N TRP A 158 10.60 -0.40 -19.53
CA TRP A 158 10.41 -1.76 -19.10
C TRP A 158 9.39 -2.51 -19.99
N ILE A 159 8.22 -1.94 -20.25
CA ILE A 159 7.22 -2.57 -21.12
C ILE A 159 7.69 -2.63 -22.58
N SER A 160 8.42 -1.59 -23.03
CA SER A 160 9.03 -1.58 -24.38
C SER A 160 10.05 -2.71 -24.54
N ALA A 161 10.87 -2.95 -23.52
CA ALA A 161 11.83 -4.06 -23.52
C ALA A 161 11.11 -5.42 -23.61
N ILE A 162 10.04 -5.63 -22.86
CA ILE A 162 9.25 -6.87 -22.93
C ILE A 162 8.68 -7.09 -24.33
N VAL A 163 8.11 -6.05 -24.94
CA VAL A 163 7.55 -6.14 -26.29
C VAL A 163 8.64 -6.46 -27.33
N LEU A 164 9.78 -5.77 -27.26
CA LEU A 164 10.89 -6.03 -28.18
C LEU A 164 11.44 -7.45 -28.04
N ILE A 165 11.62 -7.93 -26.80
CA ILE A 165 12.06 -9.30 -26.53
C ILE A 165 11.05 -10.30 -27.07
N ALA A 166 9.75 -10.10 -26.83
CA ALA A 166 8.71 -10.99 -27.31
C ALA A 166 8.67 -11.08 -28.85
N ILE A 167 8.95 -9.96 -29.55
CA ILE A 167 9.07 -9.95 -31.02
C ILE A 167 10.30 -10.74 -31.48
N ASN A 168 11.46 -10.54 -30.81
CA ASN A 168 12.71 -11.23 -31.17
C ASN A 168 12.65 -12.75 -30.96
N VAL A 169 11.86 -13.20 -29.98
CA VAL A 169 11.67 -14.64 -29.63
C VAL A 169 10.51 -15.28 -30.43
N GLU A 170 9.98 -14.54 -31.43
CA GLU A 170 8.81 -14.98 -32.24
C GLU A 170 7.53 -15.27 -31.41
N GLY A 171 7.43 -14.62 -30.24
CA GLY A 171 6.27 -14.68 -29.35
C GLY A 171 6.39 -15.69 -28.23
N TYR A 172 5.25 -16.05 -27.65
CA TYR A 172 5.16 -16.95 -26.51
C TYR A 172 4.75 -18.36 -26.99
N HIS A 173 5.53 -19.37 -26.60
CA HIS A 173 5.31 -20.77 -27.02
C HIS A 173 4.89 -21.69 -25.88
N LYS A 174 5.08 -21.26 -24.61
CA LYS A 174 4.79 -22.08 -23.44
C LYS A 174 4.14 -21.25 -22.34
N ILE A 175 3.28 -21.89 -21.56
CA ILE A 175 2.72 -21.33 -20.33
C ILE A 175 3.29 -22.13 -19.16
N ASP A 176 3.96 -21.45 -18.23
CA ASP A 176 4.47 -22.04 -17.00
C ASP A 176 4.22 -21.10 -15.83
N PHE A 177 3.13 -21.35 -15.09
CA PHE A 177 2.73 -20.51 -13.98
C PHE A 177 3.76 -20.46 -12.85
N PHE A 178 4.46 -21.56 -12.63
CA PHE A 178 5.43 -21.72 -11.55
C PHE A 178 6.88 -21.45 -11.96
N TYR A 179 7.10 -20.81 -13.10
CA TYR A 179 8.42 -20.47 -13.62
C TYR A 179 9.29 -19.77 -12.57
N GLU A 180 10.52 -20.26 -12.38
CA GLU A 180 11.50 -19.81 -11.37
C GLU A 180 11.04 -19.95 -9.90
N THR A 181 9.96 -20.66 -9.60
CA THR A 181 9.54 -20.92 -8.22
C THR A 181 9.87 -22.35 -7.78
N SER A 182 10.12 -22.55 -6.49
CA SER A 182 10.26 -23.89 -5.91
C SER A 182 8.93 -24.36 -5.36
N HIS A 183 8.29 -25.34 -6.01
CA HIS A 183 6.97 -25.84 -5.61
C HIS A 183 5.92 -24.74 -5.43
N GLY A 184 5.97 -23.68 -6.26
CA GLY A 184 5.06 -22.54 -6.18
C GLY A 184 5.44 -21.45 -5.15
N LEU A 185 6.51 -21.61 -4.41
CA LEU A 185 7.02 -20.62 -3.46
C LEU A 185 8.20 -19.85 -4.05
N SER A 186 8.22 -18.53 -3.84
CA SER A 186 9.29 -17.65 -4.33
C SER A 186 10.59 -17.81 -3.54
N ILE A 187 10.54 -18.24 -2.27
CA ILE A 187 11.69 -18.46 -1.41
C ILE A 187 12.05 -19.96 -1.41
N GLY A 188 12.60 -20.43 -2.51
CA GLY A 188 13.04 -21.83 -2.61
C GLY A 188 14.51 -22.06 -2.23
N ASN A 189 15.32 -20.98 -2.22
CA ASN A 189 16.75 -21.05 -1.93
C ASN A 189 17.23 -19.78 -1.20
N PHE A 190 18.45 -19.86 -0.66
CA PHE A 190 19.06 -18.74 0.10
C PHE A 190 19.26 -17.48 -0.73
N GLN A 191 19.59 -17.62 -2.02
CA GLN A 191 19.75 -16.48 -2.93
C GLN A 191 18.45 -15.72 -3.16
N ALA A 192 17.33 -16.43 -3.31
CA ALA A 192 16.01 -15.82 -3.43
C ALA A 192 15.61 -15.05 -2.17
N LEU A 193 15.94 -15.60 -1.00
CA LEU A 193 15.71 -14.94 0.29
C LEU A 193 16.51 -13.62 0.41
N ILE A 194 17.80 -13.63 0.07
CA ILE A 194 18.64 -12.43 0.06
C ILE A 194 18.07 -11.39 -0.89
N THR A 195 17.73 -11.79 -2.12
CA THR A 195 17.14 -10.89 -3.12
C THR A 195 15.85 -10.26 -2.62
N TYR A 196 14.98 -11.05 -1.99
CA TYR A 196 13.75 -10.55 -1.38
C TYR A 196 14.03 -9.46 -0.33
N TYR A 197 14.95 -9.71 0.61
CA TYR A 197 15.27 -8.74 1.66
C TYR A 197 15.91 -7.47 1.10
N ILE A 198 16.81 -7.57 0.12
CA ILE A 198 17.43 -6.41 -0.52
C ILE A 198 16.36 -5.56 -1.20
N VAL A 199 15.48 -6.16 -2.00
CA VAL A 199 14.39 -5.45 -2.69
C VAL A 199 13.45 -4.80 -1.68
N LEU A 200 13.06 -5.52 -0.64
CA LEU A 200 12.18 -4.98 0.42
C LEU A 200 12.81 -3.79 1.12
N LEU A 201 14.09 -3.87 1.50
CA LEU A 201 14.77 -2.78 2.20
C LEU A 201 15.01 -1.59 1.29
N VAL A 202 15.58 -1.81 0.10
CA VAL A 202 16.03 -0.72 -0.80
C VAL A 202 14.86 -0.05 -1.51
N LEU A 203 13.89 -0.83 -2.05
CA LEU A 203 12.81 -0.27 -2.86
C LEU A 203 11.57 0.12 -2.05
N ILE A 204 11.28 -0.53 -0.93
CA ILE A 204 10.04 -0.29 -0.17
C ILE A 204 10.31 0.47 1.13
N VAL A 205 11.23 -0.04 1.95
CA VAL A 205 11.46 0.51 3.29
C VAL A 205 12.18 1.85 3.22
N LEU A 206 13.34 1.91 2.55
CA LEU A 206 14.16 3.11 2.49
C LEU A 206 13.43 4.32 1.87
N PRO A 207 12.76 4.22 0.70
CA PRO A 207 12.01 5.34 0.17
C PRO A 207 10.87 5.81 1.08
N SER A 208 10.22 4.88 1.80
CA SER A 208 9.15 5.23 2.72
C SER A 208 9.65 6.03 3.93
N PHE A 209 10.89 5.77 4.38
CA PHE A 209 11.53 6.59 5.41
C PHE A 209 11.98 7.96 4.90
N VAL A 210 12.52 8.03 3.70
CA VAL A 210 13.08 9.28 3.13
C VAL A 210 11.96 10.22 2.66
N PHE A 211 11.07 9.74 1.82
CA PHE A 211 10.06 10.55 1.13
C PHE A 211 8.71 10.60 1.86
N GLY A 212 8.32 9.55 2.58
CA GLY A 212 7.10 9.52 3.38
C GLY A 212 6.07 8.48 2.94
N LYS A 213 4.77 8.79 3.19
CA LYS A 213 3.63 7.88 3.01
C LYS A 213 3.61 7.23 1.62
N ARG A 214 3.62 5.88 1.58
CA ARG A 214 3.49 5.08 0.34
C ARG A 214 4.40 5.54 -0.81
N SER A 215 5.64 5.95 -0.50
CA SER A 215 6.61 6.46 -1.45
C SER A 215 6.89 5.51 -2.61
N PHE A 216 7.03 4.21 -2.34
CA PHE A 216 7.17 3.21 -3.40
C PHE A 216 6.00 3.25 -4.40
N CYS A 217 4.76 3.39 -3.89
CA CYS A 217 3.57 3.47 -4.74
C CYS A 217 3.53 4.72 -5.62
N HIS A 218 4.12 5.83 -5.15
CA HIS A 218 4.19 7.08 -5.90
C HIS A 218 5.30 7.08 -6.95
N HIS A 219 6.49 6.55 -6.64
CA HIS A 219 7.69 6.78 -7.44
C HIS A 219 8.16 5.57 -8.23
N ILE A 220 8.00 4.35 -7.71
CA ILE A 220 8.71 3.17 -8.25
C ILE A 220 7.74 2.09 -8.75
N CYS A 221 6.55 1.95 -8.14
CA CYS A 221 5.68 0.80 -8.33
C CYS A 221 5.32 0.54 -9.79
N TRP A 222 5.78 -0.57 -10.33
CA TRP A 222 5.54 -1.03 -11.71
C TRP A 222 4.14 -1.63 -11.93
N MET A 223 3.45 -2.08 -10.88
CA MET A 223 2.09 -2.62 -10.98
C MET A 223 1.03 -1.51 -11.07
N ALA A 224 1.33 -0.34 -10.51
CA ALA A 224 0.36 0.75 -10.42
C ALA A 224 -0.13 1.24 -11.79
N GLN A 225 0.76 1.24 -12.80
CA GLN A 225 0.46 1.74 -14.14
C GLN A 225 -0.61 0.90 -14.84
N PHE A 226 -0.57 -0.43 -14.71
CA PHE A 226 -1.61 -1.30 -15.28
C PHE A 226 -2.99 -0.92 -14.73
N MET A 227 -3.09 -0.72 -13.42
CA MET A 227 -4.34 -0.32 -12.79
C MET A 227 -4.75 1.13 -13.10
N ILE A 228 -3.79 2.05 -13.28
CA ILE A 228 -4.07 3.42 -13.71
C ILE A 228 -4.59 3.43 -15.15
N ILE A 229 -3.99 2.65 -16.04
CA ILE A 229 -4.42 2.53 -17.44
C ILE A 229 -5.82 1.94 -17.49
N GLY A 230 -6.07 0.81 -16.81
CA GLY A 230 -7.41 0.21 -16.77
C GLY A 230 -8.46 1.19 -16.23
N ARG A 231 -8.14 1.95 -15.19
CA ARG A 231 -9.02 2.99 -14.66
C ARG A 231 -9.28 4.14 -15.66
N LYS A 232 -8.26 4.57 -16.42
CA LYS A 232 -8.43 5.58 -17.48
C LYS A 232 -9.32 5.07 -18.62
N ILE A 233 -9.13 3.81 -19.05
CA ILE A 233 -9.95 3.15 -20.05
C ILE A 233 -11.40 3.08 -19.57
N ARG A 234 -11.64 2.60 -18.36
CA ARG A 234 -12.95 2.57 -17.73
C ARG A 234 -13.65 3.93 -17.76
N ASN A 235 -12.94 4.99 -17.36
CA ASN A 235 -13.50 6.35 -17.34
C ASN A 235 -13.82 6.84 -18.75
N LYS A 236 -13.01 6.49 -19.75
CA LYS A 236 -13.24 6.86 -21.15
C LYS A 236 -14.50 6.19 -21.70
N PHE A 237 -14.75 4.93 -21.37
CA PHE A 237 -15.92 4.19 -21.84
C PHE A 237 -17.14 4.34 -20.91
N GLY A 238 -16.99 4.98 -19.75
CA GLY A 238 -18.10 5.22 -18.83
C GLY A 238 -18.67 3.95 -18.19
N TRP A 239 -17.87 2.89 -18.02
CA TRP A 239 -18.36 1.62 -17.44
C TRP A 239 -18.74 1.75 -15.96
N PRO A 240 -19.76 1.01 -15.50
CA PRO A 240 -20.11 0.96 -14.11
C PRO A 240 -18.95 0.37 -13.27
N SER A 241 -18.57 1.05 -12.23
CA SER A 241 -17.38 0.68 -11.45
C SER A 241 -17.41 1.25 -10.05
N LEU A 242 -16.62 0.65 -9.16
CA LEU A 242 -16.44 1.12 -7.81
C LEU A 242 -15.70 2.47 -7.81
N GLN A 243 -16.33 3.49 -7.26
CA GLN A 243 -15.81 4.85 -7.16
C GLN A 243 -16.13 5.46 -5.79
N ILE A 244 -15.60 6.63 -5.54
CA ILE A 244 -15.92 7.41 -4.34
C ILE A 244 -16.74 8.62 -4.80
N ARG A 245 -17.90 8.81 -4.16
CA ARG A 245 -18.79 9.97 -4.39
C ARG A 245 -18.67 10.96 -3.25
N ALA A 246 -18.72 12.25 -3.58
CA ALA A 246 -18.73 13.34 -2.62
C ALA A 246 -20.09 14.05 -2.60
N GLU A 247 -20.54 14.39 -1.40
CA GLU A 247 -21.65 15.28 -1.11
C GLU A 247 -21.07 16.56 -0.47
N SER A 248 -20.71 17.55 -1.30
CA SER A 248 -19.99 18.76 -0.84
C SER A 248 -20.76 19.56 0.21
N GLU A 249 -22.08 19.51 0.16
CA GLU A 249 -22.99 20.22 1.09
C GLU A 249 -22.86 19.73 2.54
N LYS A 250 -22.43 18.48 2.73
CA LYS A 250 -22.21 17.90 4.05
C LYS A 250 -20.80 18.12 4.59
N CYS A 251 -19.92 18.73 3.80
CA CYS A 251 -18.52 18.91 4.19
C CYS A 251 -18.32 20.16 5.05
N ASN A 252 -17.82 19.95 6.28
CA ASN A 252 -17.50 21.06 7.21
C ASN A 252 -16.02 21.48 7.19
N HIS A 253 -15.24 21.04 6.20
CA HIS A 253 -13.83 21.41 6.01
C HIS A 253 -12.88 21.04 7.16
N CYS A 254 -13.15 19.98 7.91
CA CYS A 254 -12.33 19.52 9.05
C CYS A 254 -10.95 18.93 8.69
N HIS A 255 -10.59 18.79 7.41
CA HIS A 255 -9.33 18.25 6.89
C HIS A 255 -8.97 16.80 7.31
N THR A 256 -9.81 16.12 8.08
CA THR A 256 -9.55 14.75 8.55
C THR A 256 -9.30 13.76 7.40
N CYS A 257 -10.02 13.92 6.29
CA CYS A 257 -9.87 13.08 5.10
C CYS A 257 -8.51 13.26 4.41
N VAL A 258 -7.96 14.49 4.39
CA VAL A 258 -6.64 14.80 3.83
C VAL A 258 -5.54 14.22 4.71
N ASN A 259 -5.61 14.45 6.02
CA ASN A 259 -4.60 14.01 6.98
C ASN A 259 -4.51 12.49 7.06
N ASN A 260 -5.64 11.79 6.94
CA ASN A 260 -5.70 10.33 7.01
C ASN A 260 -5.44 9.65 5.65
N CYS A 261 -5.31 10.39 4.54
CA CYS A 261 -5.11 9.79 3.22
C CYS A 261 -3.70 9.16 3.11
N PRO A 262 -3.58 7.83 2.91
CA PRO A 262 -2.28 7.18 2.76
C PRO A 262 -1.57 7.57 1.45
N MET A 263 -2.32 8.02 0.44
CA MET A 263 -1.80 8.51 -0.83
C MET A 263 -1.60 10.03 -0.87
N SER A 264 -1.69 10.72 0.27
CA SER A 264 -1.46 12.18 0.39
C SER A 264 -2.29 13.03 -0.59
N LEU A 265 -3.48 12.56 -0.98
CA LEU A 265 -4.34 13.25 -1.92
C LEU A 265 -5.04 14.45 -1.27
N PRO A 266 -5.29 15.54 -2.01
CA PRO A 266 -6.02 16.71 -1.54
C PRO A 266 -7.54 16.44 -1.50
N VAL A 267 -7.97 15.46 -0.69
CA VAL A 267 -9.34 14.93 -0.70
C VAL A 267 -10.38 16.03 -0.45
N GLU A 268 -10.11 16.99 0.45
CA GLU A 268 -11.06 18.07 0.73
C GLU A 268 -11.34 18.93 -0.50
N SER A 269 -10.31 19.34 -1.25
CA SER A 269 -10.50 20.13 -2.48
C SER A 269 -11.25 19.32 -3.55
N MET A 270 -11.02 18.01 -3.61
CA MET A 270 -11.75 17.09 -4.50
C MET A 270 -13.22 16.97 -4.11
N VAL A 271 -13.55 16.98 -2.81
CA VAL A 271 -14.92 17.00 -2.28
C VAL A 271 -15.61 18.30 -2.67
N LYS A 272 -14.96 19.47 -2.49
CA LYS A 272 -15.48 20.78 -2.91
C LYS A 272 -15.85 20.81 -4.39
N GLN A 273 -15.00 20.23 -5.24
CA GLN A 273 -15.21 20.18 -6.68
C GLN A 273 -16.23 19.09 -7.10
N LYS A 274 -16.83 18.36 -6.16
CA LYS A 274 -17.70 17.20 -6.41
C LYS A 274 -17.04 16.11 -7.30
N LYS A 275 -15.70 16.14 -7.43
CA LYS A 275 -14.91 15.25 -8.31
C LYS A 275 -13.85 14.50 -7.51
N LEU A 276 -14.23 13.33 -6.99
CA LEU A 276 -13.32 12.45 -6.24
C LEU A 276 -12.57 11.44 -7.12
N GLU A 277 -12.59 11.62 -8.44
CA GLU A 277 -11.84 10.79 -9.36
C GLU A 277 -10.38 11.26 -9.42
N ASN A 278 -9.47 10.39 -9.01
CA ASN A 278 -8.03 10.63 -9.06
C ASN A 278 -7.30 9.32 -9.32
N SER A 279 -6.42 9.28 -10.33
CA SER A 279 -5.68 8.07 -10.75
C SER A 279 -4.81 7.46 -9.63
N GLU A 280 -4.41 8.25 -8.65
CA GLU A 280 -3.62 7.79 -7.50
C GLU A 280 -4.49 7.27 -6.34
N CYS A 281 -5.80 7.42 -6.39
CA CYS A 281 -6.67 6.91 -5.34
C CYS A 281 -6.72 5.37 -5.34
N ILE A 282 -6.35 4.76 -4.23
CA ILE A 282 -6.31 3.29 -4.02
C ILE A 282 -7.60 2.70 -3.42
N LEU A 283 -8.66 3.48 -3.34
CA LEU A 283 -9.96 3.06 -2.82
C LEU A 283 -9.89 2.39 -1.43
N CYS A 284 -8.97 2.84 -0.56
CA CYS A 284 -8.80 2.27 0.78
C CYS A 284 -9.93 2.62 1.77
N GLY A 285 -10.71 3.66 1.48
CA GLY A 285 -11.86 4.09 2.29
C GLY A 285 -11.52 4.81 3.59
N THR A 286 -10.25 5.11 3.85
CA THR A 286 -9.85 5.80 5.10
C THR A 286 -10.50 7.18 5.22
N CYS A 287 -10.64 7.91 4.11
CA CYS A 287 -11.33 9.19 4.06
C CYS A 287 -12.84 9.07 4.33
N ILE A 288 -13.45 7.96 3.91
CA ILE A 288 -14.87 7.68 4.13
C ILE A 288 -15.11 7.37 5.62
N ASP A 289 -14.27 6.48 6.18
CA ASP A 289 -14.41 6.04 7.57
C ASP A 289 -14.03 7.12 8.58
N GLY A 290 -13.18 8.06 8.17
CA GLY A 290 -12.78 9.22 8.97
C GLY A 290 -13.71 10.42 8.84
N CYS A 291 -14.73 10.38 7.97
CA CYS A 291 -15.67 11.48 7.80
C CYS A 291 -16.84 11.33 8.78
N GLU A 292 -16.94 12.24 9.74
CA GLU A 292 -18.03 12.26 10.74
C GLU A 292 -19.36 12.72 10.14
N PHE A 293 -19.33 13.46 9.03
CA PHE A 293 -20.50 14.05 8.37
C PHE A 293 -21.00 13.22 7.17
N ASP A 294 -20.47 12.03 6.96
CA ASP A 294 -20.82 11.15 5.82
C ASP A 294 -20.81 11.84 4.45
N ALA A 295 -19.96 12.88 4.30
CA ALA A 295 -19.81 13.61 3.05
C ALA A 295 -19.14 12.81 1.93
N ILE A 296 -18.55 11.64 2.26
CA ILE A 296 -17.80 10.79 1.33
C ILE A 296 -18.31 9.35 1.45
N LYS A 297 -18.68 8.74 0.31
CA LYS A 297 -19.22 7.37 0.27
C LYS A 297 -18.66 6.57 -0.90
N TYR A 298 -18.61 5.24 -0.76
CA TYR A 298 -18.45 4.37 -1.93
C TYR A 298 -19.75 4.38 -2.75
N ALA A 299 -19.58 4.38 -4.05
CA ALA A 299 -20.69 4.24 -4.99
C ALA A 299 -20.24 3.40 -6.19
N PHE A 300 -21.16 2.63 -6.75
CA PHE A 300 -20.96 1.89 -7.98
C PHE A 300 -21.78 2.60 -9.07
N TYR A 301 -21.10 3.30 -9.98
CA TYR A 301 -21.77 4.09 -11.00
C TYR A 301 -20.93 4.25 -12.26
N CYS A 302 -21.57 4.70 -13.34
CA CYS A 302 -20.92 5.03 -14.59
C CYS A 302 -20.27 6.41 -14.49
N SER A 303 -18.97 6.50 -14.77
CA SER A 303 -18.27 7.77 -14.91
C SER A 303 -18.72 8.45 -16.22
N LYS A 304 -19.49 9.53 -16.12
CA LYS A 304 -19.76 10.41 -17.27
C LYS A 304 -18.73 11.52 -17.33
#